data_6a30377254dec225cd928ebc37546102
#
_entry.id   6a30377254dec225cd928ebc37546102
#
_cell.length_a   1.000
_cell.length_b   1.000
_cell.length_c   1.000
_cell.angle_alpha   90.00
_cell.angle_beta   90.00
_cell.angle_gamma   90.00
#
_symmetry.space_group_name_H-M   'P 1'
#
loop_
_entity.id
_entity.type
_entity.pdbx_description
1 polymer ?
#
loop_
_entity_poly.entity_id
_entity_poly.type
_entity_poly.pdbx_seq_one_letter_code
_entity_poly.pdbx_strand_id
1 'polypeptide(L)'
;YTYDNNYFKDPYQGIPKGGYTRIIKKLLEGVQVCLKTDFFANREELTAQADKILFTGMIDEFYDYCYGELEYRSLRFETEVLDMGNYQGNAVVNYTDYEVPYTRIIEHKHFEFGTQPKTVITREYPAAWEKGKEPYYPINDPKNDELFDKYERRALEEKNVLFGGRLGMYRY
;
A
#
# COMPACT_ATOMS: atom_id res chain seq x y z
N TYR A 1 -8.96 25.41 13.38
CA TYR A 1 -7.63 25.43 12.76
C TYR A 1 -6.60 25.45 13.87
N THR A 2 -5.59 24.58 13.78
CA THR A 2 -4.45 24.58 14.68
C THR A 2 -3.21 24.96 13.87
N TYR A 3 -2.30 25.70 14.49
CA TYR A 3 -0.99 26.03 13.89
C TYR A 3 0.09 25.06 14.37
N ASP A 4 -0.29 23.82 14.70
CA ASP A 4 0.64 22.77 15.06
C ASP A 4 1.26 22.18 13.78
N ASN A 5 2.57 22.26 13.65
CA ASN A 5 3.32 21.71 12.52
C ASN A 5 3.51 20.20 12.63
N ASN A 6 3.10 19.58 13.75
CA ASN A 6 3.17 18.14 13.93
C ASN A 6 1.88 17.50 13.44
N TYR A 7 1.95 16.78 12.35
CA TYR A 7 0.82 16.00 11.84
C TYR A 7 0.55 14.77 12.72
N PHE A 8 1.60 14.13 13.22
CA PHE A 8 1.53 13.00 14.12
C PHE A 8 2.05 13.40 15.52
N LYS A 9 1.49 12.78 16.56
CA LYS A 9 1.90 12.99 17.97
C LYS A 9 2.91 11.95 18.48
N ASP A 10 3.43 11.11 17.57
CA ASP A 10 4.40 10.09 17.93
C ASP A 10 5.71 10.72 18.43
N PRO A 11 6.31 10.20 19.51
CA PRO A 11 7.53 10.76 20.08
C PRO A 11 8.76 10.59 19.17
N TYR A 12 8.72 9.62 18.25
CA TYR A 12 9.78 9.37 17.29
C TYR A 12 9.20 9.34 15.89
N GLN A 13 9.73 10.20 15.04
CA GLN A 13 9.32 10.32 13.64
C GLN A 13 10.57 10.42 12.77
N GLY A 14 10.59 9.76 11.63
CA GLY A 14 11.72 9.82 10.72
C GLY A 14 11.54 8.97 9.47
N ILE A 15 12.46 9.18 8.55
CA ILE A 15 12.60 8.40 7.33
C ILE A 15 13.95 7.66 7.40
N PRO A 16 13.99 6.36 7.08
CA PRO A 16 15.23 5.61 7.17
C PRO A 16 16.25 6.09 6.13
N LYS A 17 17.47 6.43 6.56
CA LYS A 17 18.56 6.77 5.65
C LYS A 17 18.87 5.58 4.73
N GLY A 18 18.89 5.83 3.41
CA GLY A 18 19.12 4.82 2.39
C GLY A 18 17.88 3.97 2.07
N GLY A 19 16.69 4.45 2.44
CA GLY A 19 15.40 3.94 2.02
C GLY A 19 14.83 2.79 2.85
N TYR A 20 13.56 2.55 2.70
CA TYR A 20 12.79 1.54 3.45
C TYR A 20 13.24 0.10 3.17
N THR A 21 13.78 -0.18 1.99
CA THR A 21 14.28 -1.52 1.63
C THR A 21 15.31 -2.05 2.61
N ARG A 22 16.14 -1.17 3.21
CA ARG A 22 17.14 -1.58 4.21
C ARG A 22 16.49 -2.12 5.49
N ILE A 23 15.41 -1.50 5.94
CA ILE A 23 14.64 -1.97 7.11
C ILE A 23 14.05 -3.35 6.80
N ILE A 24 13.39 -3.48 5.64
CA ILE A 24 12.77 -4.75 5.24
C ILE A 24 13.81 -5.85 5.13
N LYS A 25 14.97 -5.59 4.51
CA LYS A 25 16.05 -6.58 4.45
C LYS A 25 16.51 -7.02 5.84
N LYS A 26 16.62 -6.09 6.78
CA LYS A 26 17.04 -6.40 8.15
C LYS A 26 15.97 -7.21 8.92
N LEU A 27 14.69 -6.90 8.73
CA LEU A 27 13.58 -7.66 9.32
C LEU A 27 13.48 -9.08 8.77
N LEU A 28 13.93 -9.30 7.53
CA LEU A 28 13.92 -10.59 6.86
C LEU A 28 15.23 -11.36 7.00
N GLU A 29 16.17 -10.93 7.84
CA GLU A 29 17.39 -11.68 8.12
C GLU A 29 17.07 -13.06 8.68
N GLY A 30 17.56 -14.12 8.02
CA GLY A 30 17.28 -15.52 8.39
C GLY A 30 15.95 -16.06 7.86
N VAL A 31 15.17 -15.27 7.13
CA VAL A 31 13.93 -15.70 6.47
C VAL A 31 14.21 -16.00 5.01
N GLN A 32 13.73 -17.14 4.52
CA GLN A 32 13.76 -17.44 3.09
C GLN A 32 12.76 -16.53 2.35
N VAL A 33 13.27 -15.76 1.38
CA VAL A 33 12.45 -14.84 0.59
C VAL A 33 12.40 -15.32 -0.86
N CYS A 34 11.20 -15.62 -1.36
CA CYS A 34 10.96 -16.02 -2.74
C CYS A 34 10.29 -14.85 -3.49
N LEU A 35 11.06 -14.13 -4.30
CA LEU A 35 10.55 -13.05 -5.15
C LEU A 35 9.97 -13.61 -6.44
N LYS A 36 9.05 -12.83 -7.08
CA LYS A 36 8.38 -13.20 -8.33
C LYS A 36 7.63 -14.55 -8.25
N THR A 37 7.16 -14.88 -7.05
CA THR A 37 6.38 -16.09 -6.78
C THR A 37 4.95 -15.66 -6.52
N ASP A 38 4.05 -15.97 -7.44
CA ASP A 38 2.62 -15.76 -7.27
C ASP A 38 2.05 -16.88 -6.41
N PHE A 39 1.29 -16.51 -5.37
CA PHE A 39 0.73 -17.47 -4.42
C PHE A 39 -0.31 -18.38 -5.09
N PHE A 40 -1.19 -17.82 -5.91
CA PHE A 40 -2.28 -18.60 -6.51
C PHE A 40 -1.79 -19.57 -7.58
N ALA A 41 -0.78 -19.17 -8.34
CA ALA A 41 -0.13 -20.05 -9.32
C ALA A 41 0.62 -21.23 -8.67
N ASN A 42 1.03 -21.09 -7.40
CA ASN A 42 1.83 -22.10 -6.68
C ASN A 42 1.14 -22.53 -5.37
N ARG A 43 -0.17 -22.33 -5.22
CA ARG A 43 -0.91 -22.47 -3.96
C ARG A 43 -0.76 -23.84 -3.31
N GLU A 44 -0.92 -24.92 -4.09
CA GLU A 44 -0.82 -26.28 -3.57
C GLU A 44 0.57 -26.57 -3.00
N GLU A 45 1.60 -26.25 -3.77
CA GLU A 45 3.00 -26.46 -3.38
C GLU A 45 3.36 -25.65 -2.13
N LEU A 46 3.03 -24.36 -2.12
CA LEU A 46 3.34 -23.46 -1.01
C LEU A 46 2.58 -23.86 0.27
N THR A 47 1.32 -24.28 0.12
CA THR A 47 0.50 -24.75 1.26
C THR A 47 1.06 -26.04 1.84
N ALA A 48 1.54 -26.95 1.01
CA ALA A 48 2.12 -28.22 1.47
C ALA A 48 3.45 -28.04 2.23
N GLN A 49 4.16 -26.93 2.04
CA GLN A 49 5.43 -26.63 2.70
C GLN A 49 5.27 -25.89 4.04
N ALA A 50 4.07 -25.46 4.42
CA ALA A 50 3.84 -24.60 5.56
C ALA A 50 2.86 -25.21 6.57
N ASP A 51 3.21 -25.19 7.85
CA ASP A 51 2.29 -25.55 8.94
C ASP A 51 1.21 -24.48 9.15
N LYS A 52 1.57 -23.22 8.91
CA LYS A 52 0.69 -22.04 9.00
C LYS A 52 0.99 -21.06 7.87
N ILE A 53 -0.05 -20.45 7.35
CA ILE A 53 0.02 -19.42 6.31
C ILE A 53 -0.49 -18.11 6.90
N LEU A 54 0.28 -17.05 6.80
CA LEU A 54 -0.21 -15.68 6.97
C LEU A 54 -0.41 -15.05 5.59
N PHE A 55 -1.66 -14.98 5.16
CA PHE A 55 -2.02 -14.41 3.87
C PHE A 55 -2.31 -12.91 4.02
N THR A 56 -1.64 -12.08 3.23
CA THR A 56 -1.77 -10.62 3.30
C THR A 56 -2.31 -9.99 1.99
N GLY A 57 -2.66 -10.83 1.02
CA GLY A 57 -3.34 -10.43 -0.21
C GLY A 57 -4.84 -10.19 -0.01
N MET A 58 -5.56 -9.96 -1.10
CA MET A 58 -7.01 -9.74 -1.06
C MET A 58 -7.76 -10.99 -0.59
N ILE A 59 -8.57 -10.83 0.46
CA ILE A 59 -9.29 -11.95 1.08
C ILE A 59 -10.34 -12.55 0.14
N ASP A 60 -11.01 -11.74 -0.66
CA ASP A 60 -11.98 -12.17 -1.65
C ASP A 60 -11.34 -12.99 -2.77
N GLU A 61 -10.16 -12.60 -3.24
CA GLU A 61 -9.36 -13.35 -4.20
C GLU A 61 -8.92 -14.71 -3.64
N PHE A 62 -8.54 -14.77 -2.36
CA PHE A 62 -8.18 -16.03 -1.69
C PHE A 62 -9.30 -17.07 -1.77
N TYR A 63 -10.54 -16.64 -1.75
CA TYR A 63 -11.75 -17.46 -1.83
C TYR A 63 -12.42 -17.45 -3.21
N ASP A 64 -11.66 -17.12 -4.27
CA ASP A 64 -12.15 -17.11 -5.65
C ASP A 64 -13.43 -16.27 -5.83
N TYR A 65 -13.54 -15.16 -5.09
CA TYR A 65 -14.66 -14.22 -5.12
C TYR A 65 -16.04 -14.86 -4.88
N CYS A 66 -16.11 -15.94 -4.10
CA CYS A 66 -17.33 -16.77 -3.91
C CYS A 66 -18.53 -16.01 -3.35
N TYR A 67 -18.34 -14.89 -2.67
CA TYR A 67 -19.41 -14.00 -2.18
C TYR A 67 -19.55 -12.70 -2.99
N GLY A 68 -18.65 -12.46 -3.92
CA GLY A 68 -18.54 -11.25 -4.74
C GLY A 68 -17.22 -10.52 -4.54
N GLU A 69 -16.97 -9.52 -5.37
CA GLU A 69 -15.73 -8.72 -5.34
C GLU A 69 -15.85 -7.57 -4.35
N LEU A 70 -14.86 -7.42 -3.48
CA LEU A 70 -14.68 -6.25 -2.63
C LEU A 70 -14.14 -5.08 -3.45
N GLU A 71 -14.53 -3.87 -3.11
CA GLU A 71 -14.15 -2.68 -3.85
C GLU A 71 -12.94 -2.00 -3.21
N TYR A 72 -12.06 -1.49 -4.06
CA TYR A 72 -10.84 -0.80 -3.65
C TYR A 72 -10.70 0.54 -4.36
N ARG A 73 -9.88 1.41 -3.82
CA ARG A 73 -9.36 2.59 -4.51
C ARG A 73 -7.96 2.28 -5.00
N SER A 74 -7.63 2.81 -6.16
CA SER A 74 -6.30 2.71 -6.75
C SER A 74 -5.70 4.10 -6.95
N LEU A 75 -4.44 4.13 -7.33
CA LEU A 75 -3.69 5.34 -7.63
C LEU A 75 -2.99 5.20 -8.98
N ARG A 76 -2.86 6.32 -9.67
CA ARG A 76 -2.05 6.44 -10.87
C ARG A 76 -0.96 7.48 -10.63
N PHE A 77 0.25 7.16 -11.01
CA PHE A 77 1.42 8.01 -10.81
C PHE A 77 1.99 8.49 -12.15
N GLU A 78 2.33 9.77 -12.21
CA GLU A 78 3.07 10.36 -13.31
C GLU A 78 4.36 10.95 -12.77
N THR A 79 5.49 10.38 -13.21
CA THR A 79 6.82 10.79 -12.75
C THR A 79 7.54 11.57 -13.85
N GLU A 80 8.13 12.70 -13.49
CA GLU A 80 8.81 13.61 -14.39
C GLU A 80 10.15 14.05 -13.81
N VAL A 81 11.16 14.14 -14.65
CA VAL A 81 12.47 14.71 -14.31
C VAL A 81 12.52 16.16 -14.80
N LEU A 82 12.71 17.09 -13.88
CA LEU A 82 12.77 18.54 -14.17
C LEU A 82 14.21 19.06 -14.13
N ASP A 83 14.53 19.92 -15.07
CA ASP A 83 15.83 20.59 -15.14
C ASP A 83 15.85 21.84 -14.25
N MET A 84 15.59 21.62 -12.97
CA MET A 84 15.61 22.65 -11.93
C MET A 84 15.99 22.03 -10.59
N GLY A 85 16.64 22.82 -9.73
CA GLY A 85 17.14 22.33 -8.44
C GLY A 85 16.06 22.10 -7.38
N ASN A 86 14.92 22.78 -7.50
CA ASN A 86 13.83 22.74 -6.52
C ASN A 86 12.51 23.10 -7.21
N TYR A 87 11.49 22.30 -7.02
CA TYR A 87 10.15 22.49 -7.59
C TYR A 87 9.18 23.11 -6.58
N GLN A 88 9.03 22.50 -5.42
CA GLN A 88 8.04 22.89 -4.42
C GLN A 88 8.61 23.16 -3.02
N GLY A 89 9.91 22.92 -2.80
CA GLY A 89 10.57 23.21 -1.52
C GLY A 89 10.26 22.24 -0.38
N ASN A 90 9.45 21.22 -0.64
CA ASN A 90 9.06 20.21 0.35
C ASN A 90 8.92 18.83 -0.31
N ALA A 91 9.08 17.78 0.49
CA ALA A 91 8.98 16.40 -0.01
C ALA A 91 7.56 16.07 -0.53
N VAL A 92 6.52 16.53 0.15
CA VAL A 92 5.12 16.22 -0.19
C VAL A 92 4.26 17.47 -0.03
N VAL A 93 3.49 17.78 -1.07
CA VAL A 93 2.44 18.80 -1.04
C VAL A 93 1.12 18.18 -1.47
N ASN A 94 0.10 18.29 -0.63
CA ASN A 94 -1.26 17.84 -0.93
C ASN A 94 -2.06 18.98 -1.56
N TYR A 95 -2.88 18.64 -2.55
CA TYR A 95 -3.76 19.56 -3.26
C TYR A 95 -5.21 19.22 -2.95
N THR A 96 -5.98 20.21 -2.55
CA THR A 96 -7.40 20.06 -2.17
C THR A 96 -8.34 20.82 -3.10
N ASP A 97 -7.80 21.60 -4.03
CA ASP A 97 -8.59 22.38 -4.96
C ASP A 97 -9.31 21.49 -5.98
N TYR A 98 -10.57 21.74 -6.20
CA TYR A 98 -11.42 20.92 -7.08
C TYR A 98 -10.91 20.87 -8.53
N GLU A 99 -10.28 21.94 -9.01
CA GLU A 99 -9.77 22.05 -10.39
C GLU A 99 -8.44 21.33 -10.59
N VAL A 100 -7.77 20.92 -9.52
CA VAL A 100 -6.50 20.19 -9.60
C VAL A 100 -6.77 18.69 -9.68
N PRO A 101 -6.37 18.02 -10.76
CA PRO A 101 -6.75 16.62 -11.01
C PRO A 101 -5.94 15.60 -10.22
N TYR A 102 -4.87 16.01 -9.54
CA TYR A 102 -4.03 15.16 -8.68
C TYR A 102 -4.19 15.57 -7.22
N THR A 103 -4.05 14.60 -6.34
CA THR A 103 -4.19 14.81 -4.89
C THR A 103 -2.89 15.21 -4.22
N ARG A 104 -1.75 14.94 -4.89
CA ARG A 104 -0.43 15.11 -4.29
C ARG A 104 0.66 15.26 -5.33
N ILE A 105 1.67 16.08 -4.98
CA ILE A 105 2.98 16.05 -5.66
C ILE A 105 4.04 15.63 -4.64
N ILE A 106 4.86 14.68 -5.04
CA ILE A 106 6.02 14.20 -4.29
C ILE A 106 7.27 14.70 -5.00
N GLU A 107 8.12 15.48 -4.32
CA GLU A 107 9.46 15.84 -4.79
C GLU A 107 10.50 15.02 -4.05
N HIS A 108 10.99 13.98 -4.70
CA HIS A 108 11.72 12.88 -4.05
C HIS A 108 13.01 13.29 -3.34
N LYS A 109 13.76 14.27 -3.88
CA LYS A 109 15.05 14.68 -3.31
C LYS A 109 14.96 15.17 -1.86
N HIS A 110 13.82 15.76 -1.48
CA HIS A 110 13.67 16.35 -0.14
C HIS A 110 13.57 15.30 0.99
N PHE A 111 13.26 14.04 0.68
CA PHE A 111 13.27 12.99 1.69
C PHE A 111 14.66 12.71 2.27
N GLU A 112 15.72 12.95 1.48
CA GLU A 112 17.11 12.76 1.93
C GLU A 112 17.94 14.04 1.81
N PHE A 113 17.28 15.21 1.75
CA PHE A 113 17.94 16.53 1.64
C PHE A 113 18.89 16.66 0.44
N GLY A 114 18.49 16.06 -0.68
CA GLY A 114 19.29 16.05 -1.90
C GLY A 114 19.52 17.45 -2.50
N THR A 115 20.72 17.72 -2.98
CA THR A 115 21.15 19.01 -3.54
C THR A 115 21.49 18.97 -5.03
N GLN A 116 21.16 17.88 -5.71
CA GLN A 116 21.43 17.70 -7.14
C GLN A 116 20.72 18.78 -7.98
N PRO A 117 21.29 19.18 -9.14
CA PRO A 117 20.78 20.28 -9.96
C PRO A 117 19.43 20.00 -10.62
N LYS A 118 19.07 18.71 -10.80
CA LYS A 118 17.77 18.28 -11.31
C LYS A 118 16.90 17.72 -10.19
N THR A 119 15.59 17.78 -10.36
CA THR A 119 14.66 17.16 -9.42
C THR A 119 13.71 16.18 -10.11
N VAL A 120 13.22 15.22 -9.34
CA VAL A 120 12.19 14.28 -9.79
C VAL A 120 10.93 14.55 -8.98
N ILE A 121 9.84 14.76 -9.69
CA ILE A 121 8.52 14.89 -9.09
C ILE A 121 7.63 13.73 -9.53
N THR A 122 6.71 13.34 -8.67
CA THR A 122 5.64 12.38 -8.98
C THR A 122 4.30 12.99 -8.61
N ARG A 123 3.38 13.07 -9.59
CA ARG A 123 1.98 13.45 -9.37
C ARG A 123 1.16 12.20 -9.09
N GLU A 124 0.39 12.23 -8.03
CA GLU A 124 -0.48 11.13 -7.60
C GLU A 124 -1.93 11.48 -7.96
N TYR A 125 -2.54 10.66 -8.81
CA TYR A 125 -3.93 10.81 -9.23
C TYR A 125 -4.80 9.73 -8.58
N PRO A 126 -6.01 10.07 -8.11
CA PRO A 126 -6.97 9.06 -7.73
C PRO A 126 -7.40 8.26 -8.96
N ALA A 127 -7.55 6.97 -8.80
CA ALA A 127 -8.01 6.07 -9.85
C ALA A 127 -9.00 5.05 -9.28
N ALA A 128 -9.97 4.66 -10.09
CA ALA A 128 -10.78 3.50 -9.79
C ALA A 128 -9.92 2.24 -9.87
N TRP A 129 -10.14 1.33 -8.92
CA TRP A 129 -9.52 0.03 -8.98
C TRP A 129 -10.24 -0.86 -10.01
N GLU A 130 -9.48 -1.64 -10.73
CA GLU A 130 -9.95 -2.68 -11.64
C GLU A 130 -9.13 -3.94 -11.37
N LYS A 131 -9.71 -5.09 -11.59
CA LYS A 131 -9.02 -6.39 -11.41
C LYS A 131 -7.71 -6.43 -12.19
N GLY A 132 -6.65 -6.83 -11.51
CA GLY A 132 -5.27 -6.82 -12.06
C GLY A 132 -4.50 -5.52 -11.85
N LYS A 133 -5.12 -4.48 -11.29
CA LYS A 133 -4.44 -3.29 -10.81
C LYS A 133 -4.16 -3.38 -9.31
N GLU A 134 -3.20 -2.60 -8.83
CA GLU A 134 -2.84 -2.56 -7.41
C GLU A 134 -3.99 -2.00 -6.56
N PRO A 135 -4.51 -2.74 -5.56
CA PRO A 135 -5.49 -2.26 -4.61
C PRO A 135 -4.80 -1.49 -3.48
N TYR A 136 -4.89 -0.15 -3.49
CA TYR A 136 -4.23 0.65 -2.46
C TYR A 136 -5.05 0.77 -1.18
N TYR A 137 -6.36 1.00 -1.28
CA TYR A 137 -7.21 1.25 -0.13
C TYR A 137 -8.55 0.53 -0.26
N PRO A 138 -9.01 -0.19 0.79
CA PRO A 138 -10.38 -0.67 0.89
C PRO A 138 -11.39 0.47 0.83
N ILE A 139 -12.56 0.22 0.24
CA ILE A 139 -13.71 1.14 0.31
C ILE A 139 -14.56 0.73 1.50
N ASN A 140 -14.46 1.48 2.60
CA ASN A 140 -15.22 1.23 3.82
C ASN A 140 -16.60 1.89 3.69
N ASP A 141 -17.57 1.13 3.18
CA ASP A 141 -18.98 1.50 3.15
C ASP A 141 -19.84 0.29 3.59
N PRO A 142 -21.12 0.49 3.94
CA PRO A 142 -21.97 -0.60 4.46
C PRO A 142 -22.06 -1.81 3.53
N LYS A 143 -22.05 -1.62 2.21
CA LYS A 143 -22.10 -2.69 1.21
C LYS A 143 -20.86 -3.58 1.29
N ASN A 144 -19.69 -2.95 1.31
CA ASN A 144 -18.42 -3.66 1.38
C ASN A 144 -18.17 -4.27 2.76
N ASP A 145 -18.61 -3.59 3.83
CA ASP A 145 -18.53 -4.13 5.19
C ASP A 145 -19.36 -5.42 5.35
N GLU A 146 -20.61 -5.43 4.86
CA GLU A 146 -21.46 -6.64 4.86
C GLU A 146 -20.85 -7.78 4.01
N LEU A 147 -20.20 -7.44 2.91
CA LEU A 147 -19.53 -8.43 2.06
C LEU A 147 -18.27 -8.97 2.74
N PHE A 148 -17.47 -8.10 3.34
CA PHE A 148 -16.29 -8.49 4.10
C PHE A 148 -16.63 -9.38 5.29
N ASP A 149 -17.70 -9.11 6.03
CA ASP A 149 -18.17 -9.93 7.15
C ASP A 149 -18.40 -11.41 6.73
N LYS A 150 -18.83 -11.67 5.50
CA LYS A 150 -19.00 -13.04 4.99
C LYS A 150 -17.66 -13.73 4.81
N TYR A 151 -16.67 -13.01 4.27
CA TYR A 151 -15.31 -13.50 4.12
C TYR A 151 -14.62 -13.70 5.46
N GLU A 152 -14.77 -12.77 6.40
CA GLU A 152 -14.21 -12.86 7.74
C GLU A 152 -14.74 -14.10 8.50
N ARG A 153 -16.04 -14.35 8.45
CA ARG A 153 -16.62 -15.56 9.07
C ARG A 153 -16.02 -16.83 8.48
N ARG A 154 -15.87 -16.90 7.17
CA ARG A 154 -15.23 -18.04 6.50
C ARG A 154 -13.76 -18.17 6.88
N ALA A 155 -13.05 -17.06 7.00
CA ALA A 155 -11.66 -17.03 7.41
C ALA A 155 -11.43 -17.53 8.84
N LEU A 156 -12.39 -17.30 9.75
CA LEU A 156 -12.34 -17.83 11.11
C LEU A 156 -12.47 -19.35 11.20
N GLU A 157 -12.98 -20.01 10.17
CA GLU A 157 -13.09 -21.47 10.08
C GLU A 157 -11.76 -22.13 9.63
N GLU A 158 -10.85 -21.35 9.06
CA GLU A 158 -9.55 -21.85 8.59
C GLU A 158 -8.64 -22.22 9.76
N LYS A 159 -8.13 -23.44 9.75
CA LYS A 159 -7.26 -23.95 10.84
C LYS A 159 -5.81 -23.50 10.67
N ASN A 160 -5.35 -23.41 9.43
CA ASN A 160 -3.94 -23.21 9.09
C ASN A 160 -3.66 -21.91 8.35
N VAL A 161 -4.68 -21.10 8.04
CA VAL A 161 -4.55 -19.81 7.37
C VAL A 161 -4.96 -18.70 8.30
N LEU A 162 -4.13 -17.69 8.41
CA LEU A 162 -4.40 -16.44 9.11
C LEU A 162 -4.42 -15.32 8.06
N PHE A 163 -5.36 -14.43 8.16
CA PHE A 163 -5.42 -13.25 7.30
C PHE A 163 -4.86 -12.05 8.04
N GLY A 164 -4.03 -11.26 7.37
CA GLY A 164 -3.40 -10.09 7.96
C GLY A 164 -3.15 -9.00 6.93
N GLY A 165 -2.72 -7.84 7.42
CA GLY A 165 -2.47 -6.69 6.56
C GLY A 165 -3.75 -6.05 6.01
N ARG A 166 -3.57 -4.96 5.28
CA ARG A 166 -4.66 -4.11 4.78
C ARG A 166 -5.66 -4.85 3.90
N LEU A 167 -5.17 -5.71 3.01
CA LEU A 167 -6.01 -6.41 2.04
C LEU A 167 -6.66 -7.67 2.64
N GLY A 168 -5.90 -8.41 3.47
CA GLY A 168 -6.41 -9.61 4.12
C GLY A 168 -7.43 -9.32 5.23
N MET A 169 -7.33 -8.15 5.87
CA MET A 169 -8.27 -7.69 6.91
C MET A 169 -9.26 -6.62 6.41
N TYR A 170 -9.15 -6.22 5.16
CA TYR A 170 -9.98 -5.18 4.54
C TYR A 170 -10.10 -3.91 5.40
N ARG A 171 -9.01 -3.49 6.02
CA ARG A 171 -8.94 -2.33 6.95
C ARG A 171 -7.70 -1.50 6.69
N TYR A 172 -7.84 -0.21 6.99
CA TYR A 172 -6.76 0.75 6.93
C TYR A 172 -6.26 1.11 8.32
#